data_3c0723375e8316bd9d9cb5c4e938ac63
#
_entry.id   3c0723375e8316bd9d9cb5c4e938ac63
#
_cell.length_a   1.000
_cell.length_b   1.000
_cell.length_c   1.000
_cell.angle_alpha   90.00
_cell.angle_beta   90.00
_cell.angle_gamma   90.00
#
_symmetry.space_group_name_H-M   'P 1'
#
loop_
_entity.id
_entity.type
_entity.pdbx_description
1 polymer ?
#
loop_
_entity_poly.entity_id
_entity_poly.type
_entity_poly.pdbx_seq_one_letter_code
_entity_poly.pdbx_strand_id
1 'polypeptide(L)'
;MLGDRAIAAGAEIRLGVVAHAIEDDGAGVTVRLSDGSEDRFDIVIGADGIYSDTRQRIMPEAGTPEYTGQAVWRYNLPRPDDLDALHAFNGPTGVGLVPMSSQMMYMFVTTPEPGNPRYDKAGIARAMREKLSGTAPQIRELAKGITDDEGVVYRPLETMLLYGAWSRGRVVLLGDAVHATTPHLGQGAGMAIEDSIVLAEELARADTPEDAFAAYRERRFERCRYIVESSLAICHGQIGKSPPVDNHAATTQMFEVCAQPI
;
A
#
# COMPACT_ATOMS: atom_id res chain seq x y z
N MET A 1 17.56 10.32 2.24
CA MET A 1 18.25 9.04 1.87
C MET A 1 17.88 8.54 0.47
N LEU A 2 16.65 8.04 0.16
CA LEU A 2 16.33 7.61 -1.21
C LEU A 2 16.28 8.80 -2.18
N GLY A 3 15.62 9.90 -1.80
CA GLY A 3 15.58 11.12 -2.63
C GLY A 3 16.97 11.66 -2.97
N ASP A 4 17.88 11.72 -1.99
CA ASP A 4 19.25 12.20 -2.22
C ASP A 4 20.00 11.31 -3.21
N ARG A 5 19.77 10.00 -3.16
CA ARG A 5 20.36 9.04 -4.12
C ARG A 5 19.74 9.20 -5.52
N ALA A 6 18.43 9.44 -5.60
CA ALA A 6 17.77 9.69 -6.88
C ALA A 6 18.32 10.96 -7.53
N ILE A 7 18.46 12.06 -6.77
CA ILE A 7 19.06 13.31 -7.26
C ILE A 7 20.52 13.08 -7.70
N ALA A 8 21.31 12.36 -6.91
CA ALA A 8 22.68 12.02 -7.26
C ALA A 8 22.79 11.14 -8.54
N ALA A 9 21.75 10.38 -8.86
CA ALA A 9 21.61 9.61 -10.08
C ALA A 9 21.04 10.43 -11.28
N GLY A 10 20.80 11.73 -11.10
CA GLY A 10 20.33 12.62 -12.15
C GLY A 10 18.81 12.88 -12.18
N ALA A 11 18.05 12.38 -11.18
CA ALA A 11 16.62 12.65 -11.11
C ALA A 11 16.36 14.08 -10.64
N GLU A 12 15.41 14.77 -11.28
CA GLU A 12 14.84 16.03 -10.80
C GLU A 12 13.62 15.76 -9.92
N ILE A 13 13.55 16.39 -8.74
CA ILE A 13 12.41 16.27 -7.82
C ILE A 13 11.72 17.64 -7.73
N ARG A 14 10.45 17.68 -8.15
CA ARG A 14 9.58 18.86 -8.02
C ARG A 14 8.52 18.59 -6.98
N LEU A 15 8.52 19.34 -5.88
CA LEU A 15 7.56 19.22 -4.79
C LEU A 15 6.42 20.24 -4.94
N GLY A 16 5.23 19.89 -4.46
CA GLY A 16 4.07 20.78 -4.45
C GLY A 16 3.39 20.93 -5.80
N VAL A 17 3.70 20.08 -6.78
CA VAL A 17 3.06 20.05 -8.09
C VAL A 17 2.36 18.70 -8.35
N VAL A 18 1.28 18.73 -9.12
CA VAL A 18 0.53 17.55 -9.57
C VAL A 18 0.28 17.66 -11.08
N ALA A 19 0.14 16.52 -11.74
CA ALA A 19 -0.22 16.48 -13.15
C ALA A 19 -1.71 16.83 -13.34
N HIS A 20 -2.00 17.88 -14.11
CA HIS A 20 -3.37 18.25 -14.48
C HIS A 20 -3.84 17.61 -15.77
N ALA A 21 -2.92 17.38 -16.72
CA ALA A 21 -3.20 16.67 -17.95
C ALA A 21 -2.02 15.80 -18.34
N ILE A 22 -2.31 14.65 -18.97
CA ILE A 22 -1.36 13.70 -19.51
C ILE A 22 -1.86 13.36 -20.90
N GLU A 23 -1.12 13.75 -21.94
CA GLU A 23 -1.51 13.61 -23.34
C GLU A 23 -0.42 12.85 -24.10
N ASP A 24 -0.74 11.62 -24.49
CA ASP A 24 0.13 10.74 -25.28
C ASP A 24 -0.22 10.90 -26.76
N ASP A 25 0.77 11.23 -27.60
CA ASP A 25 0.61 11.34 -29.05
C ASP A 25 1.27 10.19 -29.84
N GLY A 26 1.71 9.15 -29.12
CA GLY A 26 2.41 7.98 -29.68
C GLY A 26 3.91 8.18 -29.90
N ALA A 27 4.41 9.42 -29.90
CA ALA A 27 5.84 9.73 -29.98
C ALA A 27 6.42 10.22 -28.64
N GLY A 28 5.55 10.59 -27.70
CA GLY A 28 5.90 11.02 -26.35
C GLY A 28 4.66 11.46 -25.58
N VAL A 29 4.85 11.85 -24.33
CA VAL A 29 3.78 12.25 -23.43
C VAL A 29 3.98 13.68 -22.96
N THR A 30 3.02 14.56 -23.24
CA THR A 30 2.98 15.91 -22.73
C THR A 30 2.26 15.93 -21.39
N VAL A 31 2.89 16.50 -20.37
CA VAL A 31 2.32 16.63 -19.02
C VAL A 31 2.19 18.10 -18.65
N ARG A 32 0.97 18.53 -18.31
CA ARG A 32 0.73 19.87 -17.76
C ARG A 32 0.64 19.76 -16.24
N LEU A 33 1.38 20.60 -15.55
CA LEU A 33 1.48 20.61 -14.08
C LEU A 33 0.62 21.72 -13.46
N SER A 34 0.36 21.59 -12.16
CA SER A 34 -0.48 22.53 -11.38
C SER A 34 0.11 23.93 -11.26
N ASP A 35 1.41 24.12 -11.46
CA ASP A 35 2.09 25.40 -11.47
C ASP A 35 2.01 26.12 -12.86
N GLY A 36 1.33 25.50 -13.82
CA GLY A 36 1.17 26.02 -15.18
C GLY A 36 2.30 25.63 -16.12
N SER A 37 3.32 24.93 -15.66
CA SER A 37 4.38 24.41 -16.53
C SER A 37 3.90 23.24 -17.38
N GLU A 38 4.53 23.05 -18.53
CA GLU A 38 4.29 21.96 -19.46
C GLU A 38 5.64 21.36 -19.87
N ASP A 39 5.75 20.04 -19.72
CA ASP A 39 6.96 19.29 -20.07
C ASP A 39 6.60 18.10 -20.97
N ARG A 40 7.53 17.67 -21.82
CA ARG A 40 7.38 16.50 -22.69
C ARG A 40 8.37 15.41 -22.28
N PHE A 41 7.86 14.20 -22.17
CA PHE A 41 8.62 13.01 -21.74
C PHE A 41 8.47 11.88 -22.77
N ASP A 42 9.46 10.97 -22.82
CA ASP A 42 9.37 9.76 -23.62
C ASP A 42 8.33 8.78 -23.07
N ILE A 43 8.24 8.70 -21.74
CA ILE A 43 7.27 7.88 -20.99
C ILE A 43 6.82 8.62 -19.73
N VAL A 44 5.68 8.23 -19.19
CA VAL A 44 5.18 8.65 -17.86
C VAL A 44 4.89 7.43 -17.00
N ILE A 45 5.31 7.47 -15.73
CA ILE A 45 5.06 6.41 -14.75
C ILE A 45 4.12 6.95 -13.67
N GLY A 46 2.93 6.37 -13.58
CA GLY A 46 1.96 6.64 -12.52
C GLY A 46 2.26 5.80 -11.28
N ALA A 47 2.92 6.39 -10.29
CA ALA A 47 3.22 5.80 -8.98
C ALA A 47 2.49 6.56 -7.87
N ASP A 48 1.26 7.00 -8.13
CA ASP A 48 0.48 7.97 -7.36
C ASP A 48 -0.53 7.31 -6.39
N GLY A 49 -0.30 6.02 -6.08
CA GLY A 49 -0.94 5.31 -4.98
C GLY A 49 -2.34 4.77 -5.33
N ILE A 50 -3.03 4.27 -4.30
CA ILE A 50 -4.30 3.55 -4.44
C ILE A 50 -5.40 4.37 -5.14
N TYR A 51 -5.43 5.68 -4.92
CA TYR A 51 -6.39 6.60 -5.57
C TYR A 51 -5.83 7.27 -6.83
N SER A 52 -4.93 6.59 -7.52
CA SER A 52 -4.19 7.09 -8.68
C SER A 52 -5.06 7.90 -9.66
N ASP A 53 -4.72 9.17 -9.77
CA ASP A 53 -5.28 10.11 -10.75
C ASP A 53 -4.81 9.73 -12.16
N THR A 54 -3.55 9.27 -12.27
CA THR A 54 -2.97 8.78 -13.52
C THR A 54 -3.78 7.61 -14.06
N ARG A 55 -4.10 6.60 -13.22
CA ARG A 55 -4.95 5.47 -13.59
C ARG A 55 -6.31 5.94 -14.10
N GLN A 56 -6.98 6.83 -13.37
CA GLN A 56 -8.30 7.33 -13.75
C GLN A 56 -8.29 8.06 -15.09
N ARG A 57 -7.20 8.78 -15.41
CA ARG A 57 -7.06 9.51 -16.67
C ARG A 57 -6.83 8.60 -17.85
N ILE A 58 -5.90 7.62 -17.72
CA ILE A 58 -5.55 6.76 -18.84
C ILE A 58 -6.46 5.53 -18.97
N MET A 59 -7.09 5.09 -17.88
CA MET A 59 -7.93 3.89 -17.79
C MET A 59 -9.19 4.17 -16.94
N PRO A 60 -10.11 5.05 -17.36
CA PRO A 60 -11.31 5.36 -16.58
C PRO A 60 -12.20 4.12 -16.33
N GLU A 61 -12.07 3.10 -17.17
CA GLU A 61 -12.74 1.81 -17.04
C GLU A 61 -12.15 0.89 -15.95
N ALA A 62 -10.99 1.20 -15.41
CA ALA A 62 -10.28 0.37 -14.42
C ALA A 62 -10.98 0.28 -13.05
N GLY A 63 -12.01 1.08 -12.85
CA GLY A 63 -12.75 1.12 -11.58
C GLY A 63 -12.02 1.87 -10.46
N THR A 64 -12.55 1.71 -9.26
CA THR A 64 -12.03 2.35 -8.04
C THR A 64 -11.69 1.29 -6.99
N PRO A 65 -10.85 1.62 -6.00
CA PRO A 65 -10.56 0.72 -4.88
C PRO A 65 -11.83 0.25 -4.16
N GLU A 66 -11.81 -1.02 -3.74
CA GLU A 66 -12.94 -1.63 -3.04
C GLU A 66 -12.70 -1.64 -1.54
N TYR A 67 -13.68 -1.18 -0.77
CA TYR A 67 -13.65 -1.23 0.68
C TYR A 67 -13.85 -2.67 1.18
N THR A 68 -12.94 -3.15 2.03
CA THR A 68 -12.90 -4.54 2.50
C THR A 68 -13.91 -4.83 3.62
N GLY A 69 -14.38 -3.83 4.34
CA GLY A 69 -15.19 -3.96 5.56
C GLY A 69 -14.38 -3.87 6.84
N GLN A 70 -13.08 -3.59 6.73
CA GLN A 70 -12.14 -3.46 7.83
C GLN A 70 -11.40 -2.11 7.77
N ALA A 71 -10.94 -1.64 8.91
CA ALA A 71 -10.05 -0.49 8.98
C ALA A 71 -8.80 -0.77 9.82
N VAL A 72 -7.77 0.03 9.64
CA VAL A 72 -6.57 0.03 10.47
C VAL A 72 -6.47 1.31 11.28
N TRP A 73 -6.14 1.14 12.55
CA TRP A 73 -5.79 2.19 13.50
C TRP A 73 -4.30 2.07 13.79
N ARG A 74 -3.62 3.20 13.97
CA ARG A 74 -2.20 3.22 14.35
C ARG A 74 -1.96 4.29 15.39
N TYR A 75 -1.08 3.95 16.35
CA TYR A 75 -0.63 4.88 17.37
C TYR A 75 0.78 4.54 17.83
N ASN A 76 1.58 5.56 18.10
CA ASN A 76 2.94 5.39 18.61
C ASN A 76 2.93 5.37 20.14
N LEU A 77 3.65 4.41 20.71
CA LEU A 77 3.76 4.19 22.15
C LEU A 77 5.22 4.02 22.57
N PRO A 78 5.57 4.26 23.84
CA PRO A 78 6.85 3.81 24.37
C PRO A 78 7.02 2.31 24.15
N ARG A 79 8.21 1.90 23.75
CA ARG A 79 8.54 0.49 23.49
C ARG A 79 8.80 -0.23 24.81
N PRO A 80 8.12 -1.36 25.11
CA PRO A 80 8.51 -2.27 26.18
C PRO A 80 9.88 -2.89 25.92
N ASP A 81 10.65 -3.14 26.97
CA ASP A 81 12.03 -3.66 26.87
C ASP A 81 12.10 -5.07 26.23
N ASP A 82 11.03 -5.87 26.40
CA ASP A 82 10.90 -7.23 25.86
C ASP A 82 10.35 -7.30 24.43
N LEU A 83 10.03 -6.16 23.81
CA LEU A 83 9.54 -6.11 22.43
C LEU A 83 10.74 -6.01 21.48
N ASP A 84 11.31 -7.12 21.07
CA ASP A 84 12.48 -7.21 20.19
C ASP A 84 12.13 -7.45 18.70
N ALA A 85 10.92 -7.93 18.42
CA ALA A 85 10.41 -8.23 17.10
C ALA A 85 8.95 -7.80 16.95
N LEU A 86 8.34 -8.01 15.78
CA LEU A 86 6.91 -7.86 15.59
C LEU A 86 6.15 -8.90 16.42
N HIS A 87 5.34 -8.45 17.36
CA HIS A 87 4.38 -9.30 18.09
C HIS A 87 2.99 -9.13 17.48
N ALA A 88 2.41 -10.22 16.96
CA ALA A 88 1.07 -10.23 16.37
C ALA A 88 0.08 -11.00 17.25
N PHE A 89 -1.08 -10.39 17.50
CA PHE A 89 -2.21 -10.95 18.25
C PHE A 89 -3.39 -11.09 17.29
N ASN A 90 -3.70 -12.32 16.93
CA ASN A 90 -4.75 -12.63 15.97
C ASN A 90 -6.12 -12.70 16.63
N GLY A 91 -7.14 -12.26 15.93
CA GLY A 91 -8.54 -12.29 16.38
C GLY A 91 -9.41 -11.41 15.46
N PRO A 92 -10.71 -11.26 15.78
CA PRO A 92 -11.59 -10.31 15.07
C PRO A 92 -11.04 -8.87 15.14
N THR A 93 -10.40 -8.51 16.26
CA THR A 93 -9.53 -7.34 16.39
C THR A 93 -8.09 -7.83 16.37
N GLY A 94 -7.42 -7.66 15.24
CA GLY A 94 -6.01 -7.97 15.10
C GLY A 94 -5.16 -6.83 15.68
N VAL A 95 -4.08 -7.17 16.40
CA VAL A 95 -3.16 -6.18 16.97
C VAL A 95 -1.72 -6.56 16.63
N GLY A 96 -0.95 -5.60 16.16
CA GLY A 96 0.49 -5.77 16.00
C GLY A 96 1.26 -4.69 16.76
N LEU A 97 2.32 -5.14 17.46
CA LEU A 97 3.29 -4.27 18.12
C LEU A 97 4.60 -4.31 17.32
N VAL A 98 5.04 -3.19 16.82
CA VAL A 98 6.20 -3.11 15.94
C VAL A 98 7.26 -2.21 16.57
N PRO A 99 8.45 -2.74 16.91
CA PRO A 99 9.55 -1.92 17.39
C PRO A 99 10.06 -1.00 16.27
N MET A 100 10.15 0.31 16.55
CA MET A 100 10.68 1.31 15.60
C MET A 100 12.09 1.75 15.97
N SER A 101 12.36 1.84 17.25
CA SER A 101 13.67 2.24 17.81
C SER A 101 13.86 1.58 19.17
N SER A 102 14.94 1.93 19.88
CA SER A 102 15.15 1.49 21.27
C SER A 102 14.08 2.02 22.25
N GLN A 103 13.39 3.10 21.92
CA GLN A 103 12.46 3.78 22.83
C GLN A 103 11.01 3.79 22.33
N MET A 104 10.77 3.55 21.05
CA MET A 104 9.48 3.72 20.41
C MET A 104 9.03 2.46 19.68
N MET A 105 7.75 2.16 19.79
CA MET A 105 7.03 1.22 18.95
C MET A 105 5.81 1.89 18.31
N TYR A 106 5.26 1.31 17.26
CA TYR A 106 3.88 1.60 16.92
C TYR A 106 2.99 0.38 17.10
N MET A 107 1.78 0.64 17.56
CA MET A 107 0.70 -0.34 17.60
C MET A 107 -0.17 -0.13 16.36
N PHE A 108 -0.41 -1.19 15.59
CA PHE A 108 -1.50 -1.18 14.61
C PHE A 108 -2.61 -2.12 15.07
N VAL A 109 -3.84 -1.73 14.76
CA VAL A 109 -5.04 -2.49 15.14
C VAL A 109 -5.93 -2.58 13.91
N THR A 110 -6.33 -3.80 13.53
CA THR A 110 -7.32 -4.02 12.47
C THR A 110 -8.67 -4.35 13.10
N THR A 111 -9.72 -3.65 12.70
CA THR A 111 -11.06 -3.81 13.26
C THR A 111 -12.11 -3.96 12.17
N PRO A 112 -13.14 -4.80 12.37
CA PRO A 112 -14.34 -4.76 11.54
C PRO A 112 -15.00 -3.38 11.66
N GLU A 113 -15.26 -2.74 10.51
CA GLU A 113 -15.90 -1.42 10.44
C GLU A 113 -17.02 -1.43 9.40
N PRO A 114 -18.15 -2.10 9.71
CA PRO A 114 -19.26 -2.19 8.77
C PRO A 114 -19.79 -0.79 8.41
N GLY A 115 -20.08 -0.58 7.13
CA GLY A 115 -20.59 0.71 6.66
C GLY A 115 -19.52 1.79 6.45
N ASN A 116 -18.22 1.46 6.60
CA ASN A 116 -17.10 2.40 6.41
C ASN A 116 -17.28 3.70 7.23
N PRO A 117 -17.37 3.62 8.57
CA PRO A 117 -17.63 4.79 9.40
C PRO A 117 -16.47 5.78 9.32
N ARG A 118 -16.82 7.06 9.41
CA ARG A 118 -15.86 8.14 9.61
C ARG A 118 -15.83 8.49 11.10
N TYR A 119 -14.63 8.72 11.61
CA TYR A 119 -14.42 9.15 12.99
C TYR A 119 -14.00 10.61 13.02
N ASP A 120 -14.64 11.38 13.89
CA ASP A 120 -14.19 12.73 14.17
C ASP A 120 -12.83 12.69 14.85
N LYS A 121 -11.99 13.68 14.57
CA LYS A 121 -10.67 13.77 15.18
C LYS A 121 -10.77 13.87 16.70
N ALA A 122 -11.74 14.65 17.20
CA ALA A 122 -12.01 14.75 18.63
C ALA A 122 -12.58 13.44 19.19
N GLY A 123 -11.89 12.83 20.15
CA GLY A 123 -12.30 11.59 20.81
C GLY A 123 -11.86 10.32 20.08
N ILE A 124 -11.09 10.41 19.00
CA ILE A 124 -10.63 9.24 18.24
C ILE A 124 -9.70 8.32 19.05
N ALA A 125 -8.91 8.88 19.98
CA ALA A 125 -8.09 8.09 20.89
C ALA A 125 -8.94 7.24 21.83
N ARG A 126 -10.06 7.77 22.31
CA ARG A 126 -11.03 7.02 23.10
C ARG A 126 -11.67 5.91 22.27
N ALA A 127 -12.11 6.22 21.04
CA ALA A 127 -12.67 5.23 20.13
C ALA A 127 -11.70 4.08 19.87
N MET A 128 -10.41 4.37 19.62
CA MET A 128 -9.40 3.32 19.46
C MET A 128 -9.25 2.44 20.70
N ARG A 129 -9.25 3.02 21.93
CA ARG A 129 -9.21 2.25 23.16
C ARG A 129 -10.43 1.34 23.34
N GLU A 130 -11.62 1.82 22.96
CA GLU A 130 -12.86 1.04 23.01
C GLU A 130 -12.78 -0.19 22.10
N LYS A 131 -12.19 -0.07 20.88
CA LYS A 131 -11.93 -1.20 19.98
C LYS A 131 -11.00 -2.26 20.60
N LEU A 132 -10.13 -1.85 21.51
CA LEU A 132 -9.16 -2.73 22.17
C LEU A 132 -9.70 -3.37 23.47
N SER A 133 -10.90 -3.03 23.92
CA SER A 133 -11.46 -3.51 25.20
C SER A 133 -11.58 -5.03 25.33
N GLY A 134 -11.82 -5.73 24.23
CA GLY A 134 -11.92 -7.19 24.15
C GLY A 134 -10.62 -7.95 23.91
N THR A 135 -9.48 -7.26 23.84
CA THR A 135 -8.17 -7.86 23.51
C THR A 135 -7.46 -8.44 24.74
N ALA A 136 -6.26 -9.01 24.55
CA ALA A 136 -5.44 -9.57 25.64
C ALA A 136 -5.13 -8.52 26.73
N PRO A 137 -4.96 -8.93 28.02
CA PRO A 137 -4.71 -8.01 29.14
C PRO A 137 -3.54 -7.05 28.89
N GLN A 138 -2.45 -7.54 28.34
CA GLN A 138 -1.26 -6.73 28.00
C GLN A 138 -1.56 -5.64 26.96
N ILE A 139 -2.41 -5.93 25.98
CA ILE A 139 -2.81 -4.94 24.95
C ILE A 139 -3.70 -3.87 25.59
N ARG A 140 -4.63 -4.27 26.47
CA ARG A 140 -5.46 -3.29 27.19
C ARG A 140 -4.65 -2.38 28.11
N GLU A 141 -3.57 -2.89 28.69
CA GLU A 141 -2.67 -2.06 29.51
C GLU A 141 -1.94 -1.04 28.64
N LEU A 142 -1.35 -1.46 27.52
CA LEU A 142 -0.71 -0.56 26.56
C LEU A 142 -1.70 0.48 25.98
N ALA A 143 -2.95 0.08 25.76
CA ALA A 143 -4.00 0.96 25.24
C ALA A 143 -4.28 2.17 26.14
N LYS A 144 -4.01 2.10 27.46
CA LYS A 144 -4.14 3.26 28.35
C LYS A 144 -3.25 4.43 27.95
N GLY A 145 -2.14 4.16 27.29
CA GLY A 145 -1.23 5.18 26.74
C GLY A 145 -1.73 5.88 25.47
N ILE A 146 -2.84 5.43 24.87
CA ILE A 146 -3.45 6.07 23.70
C ILE A 146 -4.31 7.25 24.19
N THR A 147 -3.72 8.41 24.35
CA THR A 147 -4.38 9.57 25.01
C THR A 147 -4.51 10.78 24.11
N ASP A 148 -3.69 10.88 23.06
CA ASP A 148 -3.66 12.03 22.16
C ASP A 148 -4.43 11.71 20.87
N ASP A 149 -5.49 12.47 20.62
CA ASP A 149 -6.31 12.35 19.41
C ASP A 149 -5.50 12.65 18.13
N GLU A 150 -4.52 13.56 18.19
CA GLU A 150 -3.68 13.90 17.05
C GLU A 150 -2.73 12.76 16.65
N GLY A 151 -2.32 11.96 17.63
CA GLY A 151 -1.46 10.79 17.40
C GLY A 151 -2.15 9.61 16.74
N VAL A 152 -3.48 9.56 16.72
CA VAL A 152 -4.21 8.43 16.10
C VAL A 152 -4.33 8.61 14.60
N VAL A 153 -3.90 7.58 13.87
CA VAL A 153 -4.15 7.44 12.44
C VAL A 153 -5.20 6.36 12.22
N TYR A 154 -6.32 6.71 11.61
CA TYR A 154 -7.38 5.81 11.16
C TYR A 154 -7.44 5.80 9.64
N ARG A 155 -7.51 4.61 9.06
CA ARG A 155 -7.67 4.42 7.60
C ARG A 155 -8.56 3.23 7.31
N PRO A 156 -9.62 3.38 6.49
CA PRO A 156 -10.30 2.24 5.87
C PRO A 156 -9.29 1.38 5.12
N LEU A 157 -9.49 0.07 5.14
CA LEU A 157 -8.71 -0.83 4.30
C LEU A 157 -9.45 -1.04 2.98
N GLU A 158 -8.77 -0.71 1.92
CA GLU A 158 -9.25 -0.86 0.56
C GLU A 158 -8.24 -1.67 -0.24
N THR A 159 -8.69 -2.29 -1.30
CA THR A 159 -7.87 -3.12 -2.17
C THR A 159 -8.17 -2.82 -3.62
N MET A 160 -7.21 -3.03 -4.48
CA MET A 160 -7.36 -2.94 -5.92
C MET A 160 -6.36 -3.85 -6.62
N LEU A 161 -6.78 -4.51 -7.68
CA LEU A 161 -5.91 -5.25 -8.57
C LEU A 161 -6.39 -5.07 -10.02
N LEU A 162 -5.52 -4.57 -10.88
CA LEU A 162 -5.79 -4.52 -12.30
C LEU A 162 -5.45 -5.87 -12.96
N TYR A 163 -6.49 -6.60 -13.39
CA TYR A 163 -6.31 -7.86 -14.11
C TYR A 163 -5.91 -7.67 -15.57
N GLY A 164 -6.24 -6.53 -16.16
CA GLY A 164 -5.91 -6.15 -17.53
C GLY A 164 -4.48 -5.59 -17.70
N ALA A 165 -4.33 -4.70 -18.67
CA ALA A 165 -3.09 -3.97 -18.91
C ALA A 165 -2.79 -3.01 -17.76
N TRP A 166 -1.51 -2.78 -17.49
CA TRP A 166 -1.02 -1.80 -16.52
C TRP A 166 -0.48 -0.54 -17.18
N SER A 167 -0.67 -0.43 -18.49
CA SER A 167 -0.23 0.70 -19.28
C SER A 167 -1.23 1.04 -20.38
N ARG A 168 -1.18 2.28 -20.85
CA ARG A 168 -1.87 2.72 -22.08
C ARG A 168 -0.93 3.63 -22.85
N GLY A 169 -0.55 3.19 -24.08
CA GLY A 169 0.48 3.87 -24.84
C GLY A 169 1.78 4.01 -24.06
N ARG A 170 2.29 5.22 -23.95
CA ARG A 170 3.55 5.55 -23.27
C ARG A 170 3.39 5.88 -21.77
N VAL A 171 2.24 5.57 -21.18
CA VAL A 171 1.98 5.76 -19.75
C VAL A 171 1.81 4.41 -19.07
N VAL A 172 2.61 4.12 -18.04
CA VAL A 172 2.58 2.89 -17.26
C VAL A 172 2.28 3.18 -15.79
N LEU A 173 1.60 2.26 -15.11
CA LEU A 173 1.29 2.32 -13.68
C LEU A 173 2.11 1.30 -12.90
N LEU A 174 2.43 1.60 -11.63
CA LEU A 174 3.11 0.67 -10.72
C LEU A 174 2.66 0.85 -9.27
N GLY A 175 2.98 -0.13 -8.44
CA GLY A 175 2.67 -0.12 -7.01
C GLY A 175 1.17 -0.08 -6.72
N ASP A 176 0.77 0.67 -5.70
CA ASP A 176 -0.64 0.77 -5.30
C ASP A 176 -1.56 1.37 -6.39
N ALA A 177 -1.02 1.96 -7.44
CA ALA A 177 -1.80 2.41 -8.59
C ALA A 177 -2.39 1.22 -9.38
N VAL A 178 -1.83 0.03 -9.26
CA VAL A 178 -2.28 -1.20 -9.96
C VAL A 178 -2.63 -2.37 -9.03
N HIS A 179 -2.00 -2.50 -7.86
CA HIS A 179 -2.16 -3.65 -6.96
C HIS A 179 -2.13 -3.28 -5.48
N ALA A 180 -2.96 -2.31 -5.09
CA ALA A 180 -3.11 -1.94 -3.69
C ALA A 180 -3.62 -3.11 -2.85
N THR A 181 -2.91 -3.42 -1.78
CA THR A 181 -3.19 -4.57 -0.91
C THR A 181 -3.53 -4.15 0.51
N THR A 182 -4.27 -5.01 1.23
CA THR A 182 -4.43 -4.87 2.67
C THR A 182 -3.12 -5.22 3.41
N PRO A 183 -2.88 -4.72 4.64
CA PRO A 183 -1.58 -4.83 5.30
C PRO A 183 -1.26 -6.21 5.88
N HIS A 184 -2.12 -7.22 5.69
CA HIS A 184 -2.07 -8.50 6.39
C HIS A 184 -0.80 -9.33 6.14
N LEU A 185 -0.24 -9.27 4.94
CA LEU A 185 1.05 -9.90 4.61
C LEU A 185 2.23 -8.93 4.61
N GLY A 186 2.00 -7.61 4.80
CA GLY A 186 3.05 -6.62 4.95
C GLY A 186 3.90 -6.37 3.69
N GLN A 187 3.45 -6.76 2.48
CA GLN A 187 4.26 -6.77 1.26
C GLN A 187 4.03 -5.59 0.30
N GLY A 188 3.05 -4.71 0.56
CA GLY A 188 2.70 -3.66 -0.41
C GLY A 188 3.90 -2.80 -0.86
N ALA A 189 4.68 -2.29 0.08
CA ALA A 189 5.87 -1.50 -0.26
C ALA A 189 6.96 -2.33 -0.95
N GLY A 190 7.15 -3.59 -0.55
CA GLY A 190 8.09 -4.51 -1.20
C GLY A 190 7.74 -4.74 -2.67
N MET A 191 6.47 -4.99 -2.97
CA MET A 191 6.00 -5.14 -4.36
C MET A 191 6.26 -3.90 -5.22
N ALA A 192 5.99 -2.70 -4.69
CA ALA A 192 6.24 -1.46 -5.43
C ALA A 192 7.74 -1.22 -5.69
N ILE A 193 8.62 -1.64 -4.78
CA ILE A 193 10.07 -1.61 -4.99
C ILE A 193 10.48 -2.60 -6.08
N GLU A 194 9.99 -3.83 -6.02
CA GLU A 194 10.23 -4.84 -7.07
C GLU A 194 9.74 -4.36 -8.44
N ASP A 195 8.55 -3.73 -8.50
CA ASP A 195 8.02 -3.14 -9.72
C ASP A 195 9.00 -2.15 -10.37
N SER A 196 9.57 -1.27 -9.57
CA SER A 196 10.50 -0.25 -10.08
C SER A 196 11.78 -0.89 -10.67
N ILE A 197 12.25 -1.98 -10.06
CA ILE A 197 13.41 -2.74 -10.55
C ILE A 197 13.06 -3.43 -11.88
N VAL A 198 11.96 -4.19 -11.90
CA VAL A 198 11.56 -4.94 -13.09
C VAL A 198 11.23 -4.01 -14.25
N LEU A 199 10.50 -2.91 -14.01
CA LEU A 199 10.20 -1.94 -15.04
C LEU A 199 11.48 -1.32 -15.64
N ALA A 200 12.46 -0.96 -14.80
CA ALA A 200 13.74 -0.43 -15.26
C ALA A 200 14.53 -1.45 -16.09
N GLU A 201 14.51 -2.73 -15.68
CA GLU A 201 15.15 -3.80 -16.46
C GLU A 201 14.51 -4.03 -17.81
N GLU A 202 13.16 -4.04 -17.88
CA GLU A 202 12.47 -4.24 -19.16
C GLU A 202 12.61 -3.03 -20.08
N LEU A 203 12.59 -1.81 -19.55
CA LEU A 203 12.90 -0.59 -20.34
C LEU A 203 14.32 -0.61 -20.92
N ALA A 204 15.27 -1.24 -20.24
CA ALA A 204 16.64 -1.37 -20.76
C ALA A 204 16.81 -2.48 -21.81
N ARG A 205 15.85 -3.41 -21.93
CA ARG A 205 15.94 -4.59 -22.82
C ARG A 205 15.07 -4.49 -24.06
N ALA A 206 13.90 -3.86 -23.94
CA ALA A 206 12.91 -3.83 -25.00
C ALA A 206 13.24 -2.75 -26.05
N ASP A 207 12.78 -2.98 -27.27
CA ASP A 207 12.95 -2.04 -28.39
C ASP A 207 11.96 -0.87 -28.29
N THR A 208 10.79 -1.09 -27.67
CA THR A 208 9.75 -0.05 -27.48
C THR A 208 9.31 0.01 -26.01
N PRO A 209 8.87 1.19 -25.53
CA PRO A 209 8.30 1.30 -24.20
C PRO A 209 7.10 0.40 -23.98
N GLU A 210 6.25 0.23 -24.97
CA GLU A 210 5.04 -0.59 -24.91
C GLU A 210 5.36 -2.06 -24.71
N ASP A 211 6.40 -2.59 -25.37
CA ASP A 211 6.90 -3.95 -25.16
C ASP A 211 7.49 -4.12 -23.75
N ALA A 212 8.25 -3.11 -23.27
CA ALA A 212 8.77 -3.10 -21.90
C ALA A 212 7.64 -3.17 -20.87
N PHE A 213 6.57 -2.39 -21.06
CA PHE A 213 5.43 -2.36 -20.14
C PHE A 213 4.65 -3.67 -20.11
N ALA A 214 4.50 -4.31 -21.28
CA ALA A 214 3.88 -5.63 -21.38
C ALA A 214 4.70 -6.69 -20.64
N ALA A 215 6.03 -6.73 -20.87
CA ALA A 215 6.94 -7.65 -20.20
C ALA A 215 7.02 -7.41 -18.69
N TYR A 216 7.06 -6.14 -18.24
CA TYR A 216 6.98 -5.77 -16.84
C TYR A 216 5.72 -6.35 -16.18
N ARG A 217 4.54 -6.12 -16.77
CA ARG A 217 3.29 -6.67 -16.24
C ARG A 217 3.32 -8.20 -16.19
N GLU A 218 3.79 -8.87 -17.23
CA GLU A 218 3.84 -10.33 -17.30
C GLU A 218 4.70 -10.90 -16.16
N ARG A 219 5.88 -10.33 -15.91
CA ARG A 219 6.77 -10.76 -14.83
C ARG A 219 6.18 -10.52 -13.43
N ARG A 220 5.40 -9.45 -13.25
CA ARG A 220 4.94 -9.01 -11.92
C ARG A 220 3.56 -9.53 -11.53
N PHE A 221 2.67 -9.75 -12.51
CA PHE A 221 1.25 -9.95 -12.26
C PHE A 221 0.94 -11.07 -11.28
N GLU A 222 1.50 -12.26 -11.45
CA GLU A 222 1.16 -13.42 -10.63
C GLU A 222 1.60 -13.24 -9.17
N ARG A 223 2.77 -12.66 -8.92
CA ARG A 223 3.23 -12.37 -7.57
C ARG A 223 2.36 -11.30 -6.90
N CYS A 224 2.06 -10.22 -7.59
CA CYS A 224 1.20 -9.16 -7.08
C CYS A 224 -0.22 -9.67 -6.81
N ARG A 225 -0.79 -10.47 -7.72
CA ARG A 225 -2.09 -11.12 -7.56
C ARG A 225 -2.11 -12.01 -6.31
N TYR A 226 -1.11 -12.86 -6.14
CA TYR A 226 -0.99 -13.73 -4.97
C TYR A 226 -1.01 -12.92 -3.67
N ILE A 227 -0.21 -11.87 -3.57
CA ILE A 227 -0.14 -11.03 -2.35
C ILE A 227 -1.46 -10.31 -2.09
N VAL A 228 -2.08 -9.70 -3.12
CA VAL A 228 -3.34 -8.98 -2.98
C VAL A 228 -4.47 -9.92 -2.55
N GLU A 229 -4.65 -11.04 -3.26
CA GLU A 229 -5.73 -11.99 -2.98
C GLU A 229 -5.54 -12.70 -1.63
N SER A 230 -4.32 -13.10 -1.27
CA SER A 230 -4.03 -13.74 0.02
C SER A 230 -4.20 -12.79 1.19
N SER A 231 -3.74 -11.53 1.06
CA SER A 231 -3.97 -10.51 2.09
C SER A 231 -5.47 -10.23 2.28
N LEU A 232 -6.23 -10.17 1.19
CA LEU A 232 -7.68 -9.97 1.23
C LEU A 232 -8.39 -11.18 1.85
N ALA A 233 -7.96 -12.41 1.57
CA ALA A 233 -8.50 -13.61 2.18
C ALA A 233 -8.32 -13.62 3.71
N ILE A 234 -7.15 -13.22 4.21
CA ILE A 234 -6.90 -13.04 5.65
C ILE A 234 -7.83 -11.97 6.23
N CYS A 235 -7.94 -10.83 5.57
CA CYS A 235 -8.85 -9.75 5.96
C CYS A 235 -10.29 -10.25 6.08
N HIS A 236 -10.81 -10.92 5.06
CA HIS A 236 -12.18 -11.44 5.05
C HIS A 236 -12.39 -12.54 6.10
N GLY A 237 -11.40 -13.42 6.33
CA GLY A 237 -11.44 -14.41 7.40
C GLY A 237 -11.53 -13.77 8.78
N GLN A 238 -10.78 -12.70 9.05
CA GLN A 238 -10.81 -11.97 10.32
C GLN A 238 -12.19 -11.34 10.62
N ILE A 239 -12.88 -10.84 9.63
CA ILE A 239 -14.19 -10.19 9.80
C ILE A 239 -15.39 -11.11 9.52
N GLY A 240 -15.15 -12.43 9.37
CA GLY A 240 -16.19 -13.43 9.17
C GLY A 240 -16.89 -13.41 7.82
N LYS A 241 -16.31 -12.76 6.80
CA LYS A 241 -16.82 -12.78 5.41
C LYS A 241 -16.42 -14.07 4.66
N SER A 242 -15.40 -14.75 5.13
CA SER A 242 -14.93 -16.04 4.63
C SER A 242 -14.46 -16.93 5.78
N PRO A 243 -14.20 -18.24 5.55
CA PRO A 243 -13.55 -19.09 6.56
C PRO A 243 -12.24 -18.49 7.05
N PRO A 244 -11.87 -18.67 8.34
CA PRO A 244 -10.60 -18.20 8.87
C PRO A 244 -9.41 -18.79 8.10
N VAL A 245 -8.39 -17.97 7.88
CA VAL A 245 -7.12 -18.37 7.26
C VAL A 245 -6.10 -18.67 8.36
N ASP A 246 -5.30 -19.72 8.19
CA ASP A 246 -4.13 -19.95 9.03
C ASP A 246 -3.05 -18.91 8.69
N ASN A 247 -2.92 -17.91 9.56
CA ASN A 247 -1.98 -16.80 9.36
C ASN A 247 -0.52 -17.27 9.34
N HIS A 248 -0.17 -18.32 10.09
CA HIS A 248 1.20 -18.85 10.09
C HIS A 248 1.53 -19.50 8.75
N ALA A 249 0.66 -20.38 8.28
CA ALA A 249 0.82 -21.01 6.96
C ALA A 249 0.85 -19.97 5.84
N ALA A 250 -0.06 -19.00 5.86
CA ALA A 250 -0.10 -17.92 4.86
C ALA A 250 1.18 -17.07 4.85
N THR A 251 1.73 -16.75 6.02
CA THR A 251 2.99 -16.01 6.15
C THR A 251 4.18 -16.83 5.66
N THR A 252 4.24 -18.11 5.98
CA THR A 252 5.31 -19.00 5.49
C THR A 252 5.29 -19.08 3.97
N GLN A 253 4.13 -19.33 3.39
CA GLN A 253 3.97 -19.39 1.93
C GLN A 253 4.31 -18.05 1.26
N MET A 254 3.93 -16.92 1.87
CA MET A 254 4.30 -15.60 1.37
C MET A 254 5.83 -15.44 1.29
N PHE A 255 6.57 -15.86 2.32
CA PHE A 255 8.04 -15.80 2.26
C PHE A 255 8.62 -16.70 1.17
N GLU A 256 8.06 -17.89 0.94
CA GLU A 256 8.48 -18.77 -0.16
C GLU A 256 8.26 -18.12 -1.54
N VAL A 257 7.11 -17.46 -1.73
CA VAL A 257 6.81 -16.73 -2.98
C VAL A 257 7.73 -15.52 -3.15
N CYS A 258 7.93 -14.73 -2.10
CA CYS A 258 8.77 -13.53 -2.17
C CYS A 258 10.27 -13.84 -2.28
N ALA A 259 10.71 -15.04 -1.89
CA ALA A 259 12.11 -15.48 -2.05
C ALA A 259 12.45 -15.92 -3.48
N GLN A 260 11.47 -16.12 -4.34
CA GLN A 260 11.71 -16.47 -5.74
C GLN A 260 12.28 -15.25 -6.50
N PRO A 261 13.06 -15.45 -7.55
CA PRO A 261 13.49 -14.35 -8.44
C PRO A 261 12.30 -13.55 -8.97
N ILE A 262 12.52 -12.27 -9.15
CA ILE A 262 11.54 -11.35 -9.72
C ILE A 262 11.70 -11.23 -11.24
#